data_481c45f00f31a5eabb00c76f345358ae
#
_entry.id   481c45f00f31a5eabb00c76f345358ae
#
_cell.length_a   1.000
_cell.length_b   1.000
_cell.length_c   1.000
_cell.angle_alpha   90.00
_cell.angle_beta   90.00
_cell.angle_gamma   90.00
#
_symmetry.space_group_name_H-M   'P 1'
#
loop_
_entity.id
_entity.type
_entity.pdbx_description
1 polymer ?
#
loop_
_entity_poly.entity_id
_entity_poly.type
_entity_poly.pdbx_seq_one_letter_code
_entity_poly.pdbx_strand_id
1 'polypeptide(L)' 'MKIASVADVKAHFSAYMKETEAGPVVITRNGRPAAILLNVVEEDELEGLLLAYSPKFRAILQAARSEIKQTGGIPHDEF' A
#
# COMPACT_ATOMS: atom_id res chain seq x y z
N MET A 1 -14.48 6.02 -0.91
CA MET A 1 -13.31 6.18 -0.03
C MET A 1 -13.69 5.86 1.40
N LYS A 2 -12.86 5.15 2.10
CA LYS A 2 -13.11 4.77 3.49
C LYS A 2 -12.03 5.36 4.38
N ILE A 3 -12.38 5.69 5.61
CA ILE A 3 -11.44 6.23 6.57
C ILE A 3 -11.42 5.30 7.79
N ALA A 4 -10.22 4.91 8.22
CA ALA A 4 -10.06 4.01 9.35
C ALA A 4 -8.83 4.38 10.16
N SER A 5 -8.85 4.09 11.45
CA SER A 5 -7.69 4.34 12.31
C SER A 5 -6.62 3.27 12.11
N VAL A 6 -5.39 3.60 12.51
CA VAL A 6 -4.29 2.62 12.48
C VAL A 6 -4.67 1.38 13.29
N ALA A 7 -5.29 1.57 14.46
CA ALA A 7 -5.67 0.46 15.30
C ALA A 7 -6.68 -0.48 14.62
N ASP A 8 -7.68 0.10 13.96
CA ASP A 8 -8.67 -0.69 13.23
C ASP A 8 -8.05 -1.44 12.07
N VAL A 9 -7.20 -0.77 11.31
CA VAL A 9 -6.53 -1.39 10.17
C VAL A 9 -5.62 -2.53 10.65
N LYS A 10 -4.91 -2.32 11.75
CA LYS A 10 -4.06 -3.35 12.32
C LYS A 10 -4.87 -4.57 12.75
N ALA A 11 -6.02 -4.35 13.38
CA ALA A 11 -6.86 -5.44 13.86
C ALA A 11 -7.56 -6.21 12.73
N HIS A 12 -7.85 -5.54 11.63
CA HIS A 12 -8.64 -6.11 10.53
C HIS A 12 -7.98 -5.88 9.16
N PHE A 13 -6.68 -6.07 9.10
CA PHE A 13 -5.91 -5.71 7.92
C PHE A 13 -6.42 -6.39 6.65
N SER A 14 -6.68 -7.68 6.71
CA SER A 14 -7.17 -8.43 5.55
C SER A 14 -8.50 -7.90 5.04
N ALA A 15 -9.39 -7.51 5.96
CA ALA A 15 -10.68 -6.96 5.58
C ALA A 15 -10.50 -5.60 4.88
N TYR A 16 -9.60 -4.76 5.39
CA TYR A 16 -9.33 -3.48 4.76
C TYR A 16 -8.64 -3.61 3.42
N MET A 17 -7.78 -4.60 3.27
CA MET A 17 -7.18 -4.88 1.97
C MET A 17 -8.25 -5.19 0.93
N LYS A 18 -9.26 -5.94 1.32
CA LYS A 18 -10.38 -6.24 0.45
C LYS A 18 -11.22 -5.00 0.15
N GLU A 19 -11.37 -4.12 1.14
CA GLU A 19 -12.10 -2.87 0.97
C GLU A 19 -11.46 -1.98 -0.09
N THR A 20 -10.14 -2.08 -0.29
CA THR A 20 -9.47 -1.27 -1.30
C THR A 20 -9.93 -1.58 -2.71
N GLU A 21 -10.57 -2.71 -2.93
CA GLU A 21 -11.13 -3.06 -4.25
C GLU A 21 -12.27 -2.12 -4.62
N ALA A 22 -12.96 -1.57 -3.62
CA ALA A 22 -14.04 -0.60 -3.85
C ALA A 22 -13.54 0.83 -3.88
N GLY A 23 -12.35 1.10 -3.35
CA GLY A 23 -11.78 2.44 -3.32
C GLY A 23 -10.69 2.55 -2.28
N PRO A 24 -9.98 3.68 -2.24
CA PRO A 24 -8.89 3.87 -1.29
C PRO A 24 -9.36 3.84 0.16
N VAL A 25 -8.49 3.39 1.04
CA VAL A 25 -8.71 3.44 2.49
C VAL A 25 -7.70 4.41 3.08
N VAL A 26 -8.19 5.49 3.67
CA VAL A 26 -7.34 6.47 4.33
C VAL A 26 -7.12 6.01 5.77
N ILE A 27 -5.86 5.85 6.14
CA ILE A 27 -5.49 5.42 7.49
C ILE A 27 -5.12 6.64 8.31
N THR A 28 -5.76 6.80 9.47
CA THR A 28 -5.53 7.95 10.32
C THR A 28 -4.76 7.56 11.58
N ARG A 29 -3.96 8.51 12.06
CA ARG A 29 -3.27 8.42 13.33
C ARG A 29 -3.54 9.69 14.10
N ASN A 30 -4.07 9.57 15.32
CA ASN A 30 -4.42 10.73 16.14
C ASN A 30 -5.34 11.71 15.40
N GLY A 31 -6.29 11.17 14.65
CA GLY A 31 -7.25 11.98 13.91
C GLY A 31 -6.73 12.64 12.65
N ARG A 32 -5.51 12.32 12.23
CA ARG A 32 -4.89 12.90 11.03
C ARG A 32 -4.57 11.84 10.00
N PRO A 33 -4.74 12.15 8.72
CA PRO A 33 -4.34 11.21 7.68
C PRO A 33 -2.84 10.90 7.79
N ALA A 34 -2.51 9.62 7.84
CA ALA A 34 -1.13 9.16 7.96
C ALA A 34 -0.70 8.31 6.79
N ALA A 35 -1.62 7.58 6.18
CA ALA A 35 -1.31 6.69 5.06
C ALA A 35 -2.56 6.41 4.25
N ILE A 36 -2.36 5.83 3.08
CA ILE A 36 -3.46 5.41 2.21
C ILE A 36 -3.17 4.00 1.72
N LEU A 37 -4.18 3.14 1.82
CA LEU A 37 -4.14 1.82 1.19
C LEU A 37 -4.79 1.94 -0.18
N LEU A 38 -4.09 1.50 -1.20
CA LEU A 38 -4.60 1.50 -2.56
C LEU A 38 -4.55 0.09 -3.12
N ASN A 39 -5.60 -0.27 -3.85
CA ASN A 39 -5.60 -1.53 -4.57
C ASN A 39 -4.75 -1.37 -5.83
N VAL A 40 -3.75 -2.23 -5.98
CA VAL A 40 -2.88 -2.22 -7.15
C VAL A 40 -3.38 -3.28 -8.11
N VAL A 41 -4.01 -2.85 -9.18
CA VAL A 41 -4.49 -3.76 -10.22
C VAL A 41 -3.38 -4.02 -11.23
N GLU A 42 -2.65 -2.98 -11.61
CA GLU A 42 -1.54 -3.08 -12.54
C GLU A 42 -0.33 -2.31 -12.02
N GLU A 43 0.86 -2.88 -12.23
CA GLU A 43 2.10 -2.25 -11.78
C GLU A 43 2.33 -0.89 -12.42
N ASP A 44 1.93 -0.72 -13.68
CA ASP A 44 2.10 0.54 -14.37
C ASP A 44 1.32 1.67 -13.70
N GLU A 45 0.14 1.36 -13.19
CA GLU A 45 -0.66 2.35 -12.47
C GLU A 45 0.03 2.76 -11.17
N LEU A 46 0.60 1.80 -10.46
CA LEU A 46 1.34 2.07 -9.24
C LEU A 46 2.56 2.94 -9.52
N GLU A 47 3.31 2.58 -10.54
CA GLU A 47 4.50 3.35 -10.93
C GLU A 47 4.16 4.79 -11.26
N GLY A 48 3.11 4.99 -12.07
CA GLY A 48 2.67 6.33 -12.42
C GLY A 48 2.24 7.14 -11.21
N LEU A 49 1.52 6.51 -10.28
CA LEU A 49 1.08 7.16 -9.07
C LEU A 49 2.25 7.60 -8.20
N LEU A 50 3.21 6.70 -8.00
CA LEU A 50 4.37 6.98 -7.16
C LEU A 50 5.25 8.08 -7.78
N LEU A 51 5.44 8.06 -9.07
CA LEU A 51 6.23 9.08 -9.76
C LEU A 51 5.56 10.47 -9.69
N ALA A 52 4.23 10.50 -9.66
CA ALA A 52 3.50 11.75 -9.51
C ALA A 52 3.74 12.38 -8.15
N TYR A 53 4.04 11.58 -7.12
CA TYR A 53 4.32 12.09 -5.79
C TYR A 53 5.76 12.56 -5.65
N SER A 54 6.71 11.74 -6.09
CA SER A 54 8.12 12.07 -5.93
C SER A 54 8.99 11.11 -6.72
N PRO A 55 10.01 11.62 -7.42
CA PRO A 55 10.97 10.75 -8.09
C PRO A 55 11.69 9.77 -7.16
N LYS A 56 11.74 10.11 -5.87
CA LYS A 56 12.34 9.25 -4.85
C LYS A 56 11.66 7.88 -4.78
N PHE A 57 10.35 7.84 -5.00
CA PHE A 57 9.61 6.59 -4.97
C PHE A 57 10.01 5.63 -6.08
N ARG A 58 10.52 6.16 -7.19
CA ARG A 58 10.98 5.31 -8.28
C ARG A 58 12.09 4.36 -7.81
N ALA A 59 13.06 4.90 -7.07
CA ALA A 59 14.16 4.09 -6.54
C ALA A 59 13.64 3.03 -5.56
N ILE A 60 12.69 3.41 -4.71
CA ILE A 60 12.09 2.47 -3.76
C ILE A 60 11.36 1.35 -4.48
N LEU A 61 10.59 1.69 -5.50
CA LEU A 61 9.85 0.70 -6.28
C LEU A 61 10.78 -0.25 -7.01
N GLN A 62 11.85 0.27 -7.62
CA GLN A 62 12.82 -0.57 -8.30
C GLN A 62 13.55 -1.52 -7.36
N ALA A 63 13.89 -1.03 -6.17
CA ALA A 63 14.52 -1.86 -5.15
C ALA A 63 13.58 -2.99 -4.70
N ALA A 64 12.31 -2.68 -4.53
CA ALA A 64 11.32 -3.68 -4.14
C ALA A 64 11.13 -4.73 -5.23
N ARG A 65 11.08 -4.32 -6.48
CA ARG A 65 10.97 -5.26 -7.60
C ARG A 65 12.17 -6.18 -7.70
N SER A 66 13.36 -5.61 -7.52
CA SER A 66 14.59 -6.37 -7.55
C SER A 66 14.61 -7.41 -6.44
N GLU A 67 14.20 -7.03 -5.23
CA GLU A 67 14.13 -7.92 -4.10
C GLU A 67 13.13 -9.06 -4.33
N ILE A 68 11.98 -8.75 -4.88
CA ILE A 68 10.97 -9.76 -5.20
C ILE A 68 11.52 -10.76 -6.21
N LYS A 69 12.22 -10.29 -7.23
CA LYS A 69 12.85 -11.15 -8.23
C LYS A 69 13.86 -12.11 -7.63
N GLN A 70 14.69 -11.60 -6.70
CA GLN A 70 15.75 -12.39 -6.09
C GLN A 70 15.23 -13.41 -5.09
N THR A 71 14.20 -13.05 -4.35
CA THR A 71 13.71 -13.89 -3.24
C THR A 71 12.46 -14.69 -3.60
N GLY A 72 11.88 -14.46 -4.77
CA GLY A 72 10.66 -15.12 -5.17
C GLY A 72 9.42 -14.55 -4.52
N GLY A 73 9.58 -13.42 -3.83
CA GLY A 73 8.47 -12.75 -3.20
C GLY A 73 8.66 -12.60 -1.70
N ILE A 74 7.76 -11.85 -1.08
CA ILE A 74 7.79 -11.62 0.35
C ILE A 74 7.02 -12.72 1.05
N PRO A 75 7.58 -13.35 2.10
CA PRO A 75 6.86 -14.37 2.85
C PRO A 75 5.56 -13.82 3.40
N HIS A 76 4.49 -14.54 3.20
CA HIS A 76 3.16 -14.11 3.62
C HIS A 76 2.98 -14.15 5.13
N ASP A 77 3.82 -14.85 5.82
CA ASP A 77 3.75 -14.96 7.28
C ASP A 77 4.28 -13.72 7.99
N GLU A 78 4.75 -12.74 7.27
CA GLU A 78 5.16 -11.47 7.84
C GLU A 78 3.97 -10.63 8.30
N PHE A 79 2.81 -11.05 7.93
CA PHE A 79 1.60 -10.38 8.33
C PHE A 79 0.92 -11.16 9.45
#